data_8924c67eebae52dcc131edfe5c073ee1
#
_entry.id   8924c67eebae52dcc131edfe5c073ee1
#
_cell.length_a   1.000
_cell.length_b   1.000
_cell.length_c   1.000
_cell.angle_alpha   90.00
_cell.angle_beta   90.00
_cell.angle_gamma   90.00
#
_symmetry.space_group_name_H-M   'P 1'
#
loop_
_entity.id
_entity.type
_entity.pdbx_description
1 polymer ?
#
loop_
_entity_poly.entity_id
_entity_poly.type
_entity_poly.pdbx_seq_one_letter_code
_entity_poly.pdbx_strand_id
1 'polypeptide(L)'
;MCTDGLYRASGNLSQVQKIRLEVDQSKLSVLETSADIHVLTGSLKLFFRELKEPLIPCSIFDRVLAACSIKPREAKIKEFRDIVNALPQCNRETLKFLLEHLLRVTKYSERNRMHTANLAIVFGPTLLWAPAEQAHNIAIDCIQQNHVVEILLNEFKEI
;
A
#
# COMPACT_ATOMS: atom_id res chain seq x y z
N MET A 1 8.80 10.09 -11.25
CA MET A 1 7.73 10.51 -10.33
C MET A 1 6.69 11.44 -10.96
N CYS A 2 7.01 12.07 -12.09
CA CYS A 2 6.09 13.02 -12.76
C CYS A 2 5.10 12.37 -13.73
N THR A 3 5.13 11.06 -13.91
CA THR A 3 4.26 10.34 -14.84
C THR A 3 2.81 10.37 -14.35
N ASP A 4 1.88 10.78 -15.21
CA ASP A 4 0.46 10.85 -14.88
C ASP A 4 -0.10 9.47 -14.46
N GLY A 5 -0.91 9.47 -13.42
CA GLY A 5 -1.52 8.26 -12.90
C GLY A 5 -0.56 7.22 -12.35
N LEU A 6 0.62 7.64 -11.89
CA LEU A 6 1.61 6.73 -11.31
C LEU A 6 0.97 5.86 -10.21
N TYR A 7 1.13 4.56 -10.30
CA TYR A 7 0.44 3.51 -9.53
C TYR A 7 -1.05 3.28 -9.87
N ARG A 8 -1.78 4.27 -10.37
CA ARG A 8 -3.19 4.10 -10.79
C ARG A 8 -3.29 3.42 -12.15
N ALA A 9 -2.48 3.86 -13.11
CA ALA A 9 -2.46 3.26 -14.44
C ALA A 9 -1.86 1.85 -14.40
N SER A 10 -2.44 0.94 -15.18
CA SER A 10 -1.97 -0.45 -15.29
C SER A 10 -0.92 -0.59 -16.37
N GLY A 11 0.15 -1.31 -16.08
CA GLY A 11 1.13 -1.75 -17.07
C GLY A 11 0.65 -2.98 -17.85
N ASN A 12 1.39 -3.33 -18.90
CA ASN A 12 1.11 -4.56 -19.66
C ASN A 12 1.25 -5.79 -18.75
N LEU A 13 0.17 -6.59 -18.64
CA LEU A 13 0.12 -7.72 -17.73
C LEU A 13 1.20 -8.77 -18.02
N SER A 14 1.46 -9.06 -19.29
CA SER A 14 2.49 -10.04 -19.68
C SER A 14 3.89 -9.59 -19.26
N GLN A 15 4.18 -8.30 -19.37
CA GLN A 15 5.46 -7.73 -18.92
C GLN A 15 5.57 -7.72 -17.40
N VAL A 16 4.49 -7.41 -16.69
CA VAL A 16 4.43 -7.50 -15.22
C VAL A 16 4.71 -8.93 -14.74
N GLN A 17 4.09 -9.93 -15.36
CA GLN A 17 4.32 -11.34 -15.06
C GLN A 17 5.76 -11.78 -15.37
N LYS A 18 6.33 -11.28 -16.46
CA LYS A 18 7.74 -11.54 -16.79
C LYS A 18 8.68 -11.00 -15.73
N ILE A 19 8.49 -9.75 -15.29
CA ILE A 19 9.30 -9.16 -14.20
C ILE A 19 9.17 -10.00 -12.94
N ARG A 20 7.96 -10.40 -12.57
CA ARG A 20 7.72 -11.27 -11.41
C ARG A 20 8.59 -12.54 -11.48
N LEU A 21 8.54 -13.25 -12.59
CA LEU A 21 9.31 -14.51 -12.77
C LEU A 21 10.82 -14.28 -12.71
N GLU A 22 11.32 -13.19 -13.31
CA GLU A 22 12.75 -12.87 -13.29
C GLU A 22 13.22 -12.46 -11.89
N VAL A 23 12.42 -11.71 -11.13
CA VAL A 23 12.70 -11.36 -9.74
C VAL A 23 12.70 -12.59 -8.84
N ASP A 24 11.74 -13.51 -9.03
CA ASP A 24 11.69 -14.79 -8.31
C ASP A 24 12.95 -15.64 -8.58
N GLN A 25 13.57 -15.48 -9.74
CA GLN A 25 14.85 -16.09 -10.09
C GLN A 25 16.07 -15.26 -9.64
N SER A 26 15.88 -14.26 -8.81
CA SER A 26 16.92 -13.32 -8.34
C SER A 26 17.59 -12.49 -9.46
N LYS A 27 16.95 -12.33 -10.60
CA LYS A 27 17.42 -11.52 -11.73
C LYS A 27 16.95 -10.08 -11.59
N LEU A 28 17.50 -9.34 -10.62
CA LEU A 28 17.04 -8.01 -10.26
C LEU A 28 17.36 -6.93 -11.31
N SER A 29 18.30 -7.18 -12.21
CA SER A 29 18.66 -6.25 -13.30
C SER A 29 17.48 -5.89 -14.22
N VAL A 30 16.46 -6.75 -14.29
CA VAL A 30 15.22 -6.48 -15.03
C VAL A 30 14.51 -5.22 -14.55
N LEU A 31 14.61 -4.90 -13.26
CA LEU A 31 14.00 -3.71 -12.68
C LEU A 31 14.66 -2.42 -13.16
N GLU A 32 15.95 -2.46 -13.45
CA GLU A 32 16.72 -1.33 -13.95
C GLU A 32 16.56 -1.15 -15.46
N THR A 33 16.35 -2.24 -16.18
CA THR A 33 16.26 -2.24 -17.66
C THR A 33 14.84 -2.03 -18.19
N SER A 34 13.82 -2.15 -17.33
CA SER A 34 12.44 -1.91 -17.74
C SER A 34 12.21 -0.44 -18.05
N ALA A 35 11.80 -0.15 -19.29
CA ALA A 35 11.53 1.20 -19.77
C ALA A 35 10.15 1.73 -19.38
N ASP A 36 9.20 0.85 -19.08
CA ASP A 36 7.81 1.23 -18.75
C ASP A 36 7.60 1.32 -17.26
N ILE A 37 7.43 2.54 -16.77
CA ILE A 37 7.19 2.81 -15.35
C ILE A 37 5.91 2.16 -14.84
N HIS A 38 4.87 2.02 -15.66
CA HIS A 38 3.61 1.37 -15.26
C HIS A 38 3.77 -0.14 -15.10
N VAL A 39 4.70 -0.75 -15.81
CA VAL A 39 5.08 -2.16 -15.60
C VAL A 39 5.79 -2.31 -14.26
N LEU A 40 6.71 -1.42 -13.91
CA LEU A 40 7.41 -1.43 -12.62
C LEU A 40 6.45 -1.21 -11.45
N THR A 41 5.57 -0.20 -11.53
CA THR A 41 4.58 0.06 -10.48
C THR A 41 3.55 -1.05 -10.36
N GLY A 42 3.14 -1.65 -11.47
CA GLY A 42 2.29 -2.84 -11.50
C GLY A 42 2.95 -4.05 -10.85
N SER A 43 4.24 -4.24 -11.08
CA SER A 43 5.02 -5.33 -10.47
C SER A 43 5.15 -5.15 -8.96
N LEU A 44 5.34 -3.94 -8.47
CA LEU A 44 5.38 -3.66 -7.03
C LEU A 44 4.04 -3.93 -6.36
N LYS A 45 2.93 -3.50 -6.97
CA LYS A 45 1.58 -3.80 -6.44
C LYS A 45 1.32 -5.31 -6.41
N LEU A 46 1.69 -6.01 -7.48
CA LEU A 46 1.54 -7.45 -7.56
C LEU A 46 2.33 -8.18 -6.47
N PHE A 47 3.56 -7.74 -6.21
CA PHE A 47 4.39 -8.29 -5.12
C PHE A 47 3.64 -8.26 -3.78
N PHE A 48 3.08 -7.11 -3.40
CA PHE A 48 2.34 -7.00 -2.13
C PHE A 48 1.04 -7.81 -2.12
N ARG A 49 0.34 -7.89 -3.25
CA ARG A 49 -0.92 -8.64 -3.36
C ARG A 49 -0.74 -10.16 -3.33
N GLU A 50 0.43 -10.65 -3.73
CA GLU A 50 0.76 -12.08 -3.73
C GLU A 50 1.47 -12.55 -2.47
N LEU A 51 1.69 -11.67 -1.49
CA LEU A 51 2.19 -12.10 -0.19
C LEU A 51 1.23 -13.10 0.45
N LYS A 52 1.78 -14.10 1.11
CA LYS A 52 0.99 -15.11 1.84
C LYS A 52 0.12 -14.47 2.94
N GLU A 53 0.66 -13.48 3.61
CA GLU A 53 -0.02 -12.59 4.56
C GLU A 53 0.10 -11.15 4.05
N PRO A 54 -0.93 -10.30 4.18
CA PRO A 54 -0.81 -8.91 3.79
C PRO A 54 0.26 -8.18 4.62
N LEU A 55 0.81 -7.10 4.11
CA LEU A 55 1.81 -6.31 4.82
C LEU A 55 1.31 -5.83 6.19
N ILE A 56 0.03 -5.45 6.25
CA ILE A 56 -0.69 -5.25 7.52
C ILE A 56 -1.46 -6.56 7.78
N PRO A 57 -1.01 -7.39 8.74
CA PRO A 57 -1.49 -8.76 8.91
C PRO A 57 -2.99 -8.88 9.14
N CYS A 58 -3.59 -9.95 8.63
CA CYS A 58 -5.01 -10.25 8.82
C CYS A 58 -5.42 -10.31 10.31
N SER A 59 -4.52 -10.74 11.17
CA SER A 59 -4.77 -10.84 12.62
C SER A 59 -5.12 -9.53 13.31
N ILE A 60 -4.74 -8.40 12.71
CA ILE A 60 -5.03 -7.06 13.25
C ILE A 60 -6.00 -6.27 12.37
N PHE A 61 -6.60 -6.91 11.37
CA PHE A 61 -7.49 -6.25 10.41
C PHE A 61 -8.63 -5.49 11.11
N ASP A 62 -9.38 -6.17 11.97
CA ASP A 62 -10.51 -5.56 12.69
C ASP A 62 -10.05 -4.42 13.61
N ARG A 63 -8.91 -4.58 14.27
CA ARG A 63 -8.34 -3.54 15.13
C ARG A 63 -7.99 -2.28 14.35
N VAL A 64 -7.37 -2.44 13.18
CA VAL A 64 -7.00 -1.32 12.30
C VAL A 64 -8.25 -0.59 11.79
N LEU A 65 -9.28 -1.34 11.39
CA LEU A 65 -10.56 -0.75 10.95
C LEU A 65 -11.26 0.00 12.10
N ALA A 66 -11.28 -0.58 13.29
CA ALA A 66 -11.84 0.06 14.48
C ALA A 66 -11.10 1.37 14.82
N ALA A 67 -9.78 1.40 14.67
CA ALA A 67 -8.96 2.59 14.89
C ALA A 67 -9.36 3.77 13.96
N CYS A 68 -9.79 3.49 12.73
CA CYS A 68 -10.29 4.52 11.82
C CYS A 68 -11.50 5.28 12.36
N SER A 69 -12.34 4.61 13.17
CA SER A 69 -13.58 5.17 13.74
C SER A 69 -13.36 6.01 14.99
N ILE A 70 -12.17 6.04 15.55
CA ILE A 70 -11.84 6.85 16.72
C ILE A 70 -12.00 8.34 16.37
N LYS A 71 -12.88 9.05 17.09
CA LYS A 71 -13.17 10.46 16.77
C LYS A 71 -12.08 11.44 17.20
N PRO A 72 -11.53 11.40 18.43
CA PRO A 72 -10.44 12.29 18.80
C PRO A 72 -9.18 11.99 17.98
N ARG A 73 -8.68 13.00 17.24
CA ARG A 73 -7.48 12.84 16.38
C ARG A 73 -6.29 12.29 17.14
N GLU A 74 -6.01 12.83 18.32
CA GLU A 74 -4.88 12.39 19.15
C GLU A 74 -5.00 10.92 19.57
N ALA A 75 -6.20 10.49 19.98
CA ALA A 75 -6.46 9.10 20.35
C ALA A 75 -6.33 8.17 19.13
N LYS A 76 -6.79 8.61 17.96
CA LYS A 76 -6.64 7.87 16.69
C LYS A 76 -5.16 7.69 16.35
N ILE A 77 -4.37 8.76 16.37
CA ILE A 77 -2.93 8.72 16.09
C ILE A 77 -2.21 7.80 17.08
N LYS A 78 -2.54 7.90 18.36
CA LYS A 78 -1.96 7.03 19.38
C LYS A 78 -2.24 5.56 19.08
N GLU A 79 -3.49 5.20 18.77
CA GLU A 79 -3.85 3.82 18.42
C GLU A 79 -3.13 3.33 17.16
N PHE A 80 -3.05 4.14 16.11
CA PHE A 80 -2.29 3.78 14.92
C PHE A 80 -0.80 3.61 15.22
N ARG A 81 -0.21 4.45 16.05
CA ARG A 81 1.18 4.31 16.52
C ARG A 81 1.37 2.99 17.27
N ASP A 82 0.47 2.65 18.16
CA ASP A 82 0.52 1.41 18.93
C ASP A 82 0.39 0.19 18.01
N ILE A 83 -0.49 0.25 17.00
CA ILE A 83 -0.64 -0.78 15.96
C ILE A 83 0.66 -0.94 15.17
N VAL A 84 1.23 0.14 14.66
CA VAL A 84 2.46 0.09 13.85
C VAL A 84 3.64 -0.45 14.66
N ASN A 85 3.76 -0.04 15.93
CA ASN A 85 4.82 -0.52 16.82
C ASN A 85 4.66 -2.01 17.17
N ALA A 86 3.44 -2.53 17.16
CA ALA A 86 3.16 -3.94 17.41
C ALA A 86 3.40 -4.83 16.17
N LEU A 87 3.58 -4.26 14.98
CA LEU A 87 3.91 -5.03 13.78
C LEU A 87 5.24 -5.76 13.93
N PRO A 88 5.38 -6.95 13.32
CA PRO A 88 6.69 -7.58 13.15
C PRO A 88 7.67 -6.58 12.52
N GLN A 89 8.94 -6.63 12.93
CA GLN A 89 9.94 -5.65 12.51
C GLN A 89 10.01 -5.49 10.99
N CYS A 90 10.07 -6.61 10.25
CA CYS A 90 10.16 -6.55 8.79
C CYS A 90 8.91 -5.91 8.14
N ASN A 91 7.72 -6.17 8.68
CA ASN A 91 6.47 -5.54 8.20
C ASN A 91 6.50 -4.03 8.45
N ARG A 92 6.89 -3.62 9.66
CA ARG A 92 6.97 -2.21 10.04
C ARG A 92 7.99 -1.44 9.20
N GLU A 93 9.18 -1.98 9.02
CA GLU A 93 10.23 -1.33 8.22
C GLU A 93 9.84 -1.25 6.74
N THR A 94 9.25 -2.30 6.19
CA THR A 94 8.75 -2.31 4.80
C THR A 94 7.61 -1.32 4.61
N LEU A 95 6.65 -1.28 5.54
CA LEU A 95 5.55 -0.34 5.51
C LEU A 95 6.06 1.11 5.56
N LYS A 96 6.97 1.41 6.47
CA LYS A 96 7.60 2.73 6.59
C LYS A 96 8.29 3.14 5.29
N PHE A 97 9.11 2.28 4.73
CA PHE A 97 9.82 2.54 3.47
C PHE A 97 8.85 2.81 2.31
N LEU A 98 7.79 2.02 2.21
CA LEU A 98 6.76 2.19 1.19
C LEU A 98 6.02 3.52 1.37
N LEU A 99 5.56 3.85 2.58
CA LEU A 99 4.86 5.10 2.86
C LEU A 99 5.73 6.33 2.58
N GLU A 100 7.01 6.30 2.94
CA GLU A 100 7.98 7.36 2.60
C GLU A 100 8.10 7.54 1.08
N HIS A 101 8.13 6.44 0.33
CA HIS A 101 8.13 6.49 -1.13
C HIS A 101 6.83 7.11 -1.67
N LEU A 102 5.67 6.69 -1.19
CA LEU A 102 4.39 7.22 -1.62
C LEU A 102 4.24 8.71 -1.30
N LEU A 103 4.75 9.16 -0.16
CA LEU A 103 4.80 10.59 0.19
C LEU A 103 5.72 11.38 -0.76
N ARG A 104 6.81 10.77 -1.25
CA ARG A 104 7.62 11.39 -2.31
C ARG A 104 6.84 11.51 -3.62
N VAL A 105 6.03 10.52 -3.96
CA VAL A 105 5.14 10.58 -5.14
C VAL A 105 4.16 11.74 -5.03
N THR A 106 3.55 11.97 -3.87
CA THR A 106 2.59 13.08 -3.66
C THR A 106 3.20 14.46 -3.83
N LYS A 107 4.51 14.63 -3.63
CA LYS A 107 5.20 15.91 -3.89
C LYS A 107 5.12 16.36 -5.36
N TYR A 108 4.84 15.45 -6.27
CA TYR A 108 4.68 15.70 -7.70
C TYR A 108 3.23 15.61 -8.16
N SER A 109 2.26 15.73 -7.22
CA SER A 109 0.83 15.51 -7.49
C SER A 109 0.24 16.46 -8.54
N GLU A 110 0.79 17.66 -8.69
CA GLU A 110 0.40 18.58 -9.77
C GLU A 110 0.69 18.03 -11.18
N ARG A 111 1.68 17.14 -11.30
CA ARG A 111 2.07 16.52 -12.57
C ARG A 111 1.52 15.11 -12.73
N ASN A 112 1.63 14.29 -11.69
CA ASN A 112 1.20 12.90 -11.75
C ASN A 112 -0.27 12.68 -11.34
N ARG A 113 -0.93 13.69 -10.78
CA ARG A 113 -2.32 13.66 -10.30
C ARG A 113 -2.57 12.61 -9.22
N MET A 114 -1.52 12.25 -8.46
CA MET A 114 -1.60 11.25 -7.40
C MET A 114 -1.43 11.92 -6.03
N HIS A 115 -2.54 12.33 -5.44
CA HIS A 115 -2.63 12.79 -4.05
C HIS A 115 -2.72 11.60 -3.09
N THR A 116 -2.64 11.84 -1.78
CA THR A 116 -2.76 10.80 -0.75
C THR A 116 -4.02 9.95 -0.89
N ALA A 117 -5.17 10.56 -1.14
CA ALA A 117 -6.42 9.84 -1.36
C ALA A 117 -6.37 8.91 -2.57
N ASN A 118 -5.76 9.34 -3.69
CA ASN A 118 -5.62 8.50 -4.88
C ASN A 118 -4.71 7.30 -4.63
N LEU A 119 -3.58 7.51 -3.95
CA LEU A 119 -2.67 6.43 -3.57
C LEU A 119 -3.31 5.46 -2.56
N ALA A 120 -4.10 5.98 -1.63
CA ALA A 120 -4.84 5.17 -0.67
C ALA A 120 -5.84 4.22 -1.34
N ILE A 121 -6.56 4.69 -2.38
CA ILE A 121 -7.46 3.83 -3.17
C ILE A 121 -6.71 2.67 -3.83
N VAL A 122 -5.51 2.92 -4.32
CA VAL A 122 -4.69 1.88 -4.95
C VAL A 122 -4.09 0.92 -3.93
N PHE A 123 -3.55 1.45 -2.84
CA PHE A 123 -2.80 0.67 -1.85
C PHE A 123 -3.64 0.11 -0.71
N GLY A 124 -4.86 0.61 -0.47
CA GLY A 124 -5.76 0.06 0.53
C GLY A 124 -5.90 -1.45 0.38
N PRO A 125 -6.52 -1.95 -0.69
CA PRO A 125 -6.68 -3.39 -0.91
C PRO A 125 -5.37 -4.12 -1.25
N THR A 126 -4.27 -3.41 -1.44
CA THR A 126 -2.95 -3.98 -1.71
C THR A 126 -2.20 -4.31 -0.42
N LEU A 127 -2.36 -3.52 0.63
CA LEU A 127 -1.59 -3.64 1.88
C LEU A 127 -2.32 -4.37 3.00
N LEU A 128 -3.65 -4.43 2.95
CA LEU A 128 -4.45 -5.13 3.94
C LEU A 128 -5.74 -5.68 3.32
N TRP A 129 -6.12 -6.88 3.75
CA TRP A 129 -7.39 -7.54 3.40
C TRP A 129 -7.86 -8.41 4.55
N ALA A 130 -9.18 -8.66 4.60
CA ALA A 130 -9.77 -9.55 5.58
C ALA A 130 -9.34 -11.01 5.34
N PRO A 131 -9.28 -11.83 6.39
CA PRO A 131 -9.19 -13.27 6.22
C PRO A 131 -10.32 -13.77 5.31
N ALA A 132 -10.03 -14.80 4.48
CA ALA A 132 -11.00 -15.32 3.51
C ALA A 132 -12.34 -15.74 4.14
N GLU A 133 -12.32 -16.16 5.40
CA GLU A 133 -13.49 -16.58 6.17
C GLU A 133 -14.40 -15.41 6.63
N GLN A 134 -13.87 -14.17 6.61
CA GLN A 134 -14.56 -12.96 7.12
C GLN A 134 -14.92 -11.95 6.02
N ALA A 135 -14.65 -12.25 4.76
CA ALA A 135 -14.91 -11.35 3.63
C ALA A 135 -16.43 -11.24 3.34
N HIS A 136 -17.17 -10.54 4.20
CA HIS A 136 -18.64 -10.46 4.10
C HIS A 136 -19.15 -9.31 3.23
N ASN A 137 -18.37 -8.24 3.02
CA ASN A 137 -18.80 -7.09 2.21
C ASN A 137 -17.63 -6.36 1.57
N ILE A 138 -17.21 -6.83 0.41
CA ILE A 138 -16.04 -6.35 -0.34
C ILE A 138 -16.07 -4.82 -0.55
N ALA A 139 -17.22 -4.23 -0.78
CA ALA A 139 -17.32 -2.80 -1.06
C ALA A 139 -17.07 -1.94 0.19
N ILE A 140 -17.61 -2.35 1.34
CA ILE A 140 -17.38 -1.64 2.62
C ILE A 140 -15.94 -1.82 3.05
N ASP A 141 -15.41 -3.04 2.92
CA ASP A 141 -14.03 -3.35 3.27
C ASP A 141 -13.04 -2.51 2.45
N CYS A 142 -13.27 -2.35 1.15
CA CYS A 142 -12.43 -1.50 0.28
C CYS A 142 -12.39 -0.04 0.74
N ILE A 143 -13.54 0.55 1.10
CA ILE A 143 -13.60 1.94 1.59
C ILE A 143 -12.80 2.08 2.88
N GLN A 144 -12.95 1.13 3.79
CA GLN A 144 -12.23 1.15 5.06
C GLN A 144 -10.73 0.92 4.88
N GLN A 145 -10.33 -0.01 4.01
CA GLN A 145 -8.93 -0.25 3.64
C GLN A 145 -8.28 1.02 3.08
N ASN A 146 -8.97 1.74 2.20
CA ASN A 146 -8.49 2.99 1.64
C ASN A 146 -8.29 4.04 2.74
N HIS A 147 -9.24 4.12 3.67
CA HIS A 147 -9.18 5.08 4.79
C HIS A 147 -8.00 4.81 5.72
N VAL A 148 -7.68 3.53 5.99
CA VAL A 148 -6.49 3.14 6.76
C VAL A 148 -5.22 3.69 6.11
N VAL A 149 -5.02 3.46 4.82
CA VAL A 149 -3.82 3.91 4.12
C VAL A 149 -3.76 5.43 4.02
N GLU A 150 -4.90 6.09 3.84
CA GLU A 150 -4.98 7.55 3.83
C GLU A 150 -4.54 8.16 5.18
N ILE A 151 -4.99 7.59 6.30
CA ILE A 151 -4.56 8.01 7.64
C ILE A 151 -3.05 7.81 7.81
N LEU A 152 -2.54 6.64 7.44
CA LEU A 152 -1.10 6.35 7.54
C LEU A 152 -0.24 7.33 6.73
N LEU A 153 -0.71 7.76 5.56
CA LEU A 153 -0.02 8.75 4.74
C LEU A 153 -0.13 10.17 5.33
N ASN A 154 -1.32 10.58 5.73
CA ASN A 154 -1.56 11.93 6.24
C ASN A 154 -0.90 12.18 7.61
N GLU A 155 -0.87 11.17 8.46
CA GLU A 155 -0.34 11.25 9.82
C GLU A 155 1.05 10.59 9.97
N PHE A 156 1.73 10.36 8.86
CA PHE A 156 3.01 9.62 8.83
C PHE A 156 4.06 10.12 9.83
N LYS A 157 4.13 11.43 10.04
CA LYS A 157 5.10 12.03 10.96
C LYS A 157 4.76 11.83 12.43
N GLU A 158 3.49 11.60 12.72
CA GLU A 158 2.96 11.46 14.07
C GLU A 158 2.83 9.99 14.49
N ILE A 159 2.76 9.07 13.53
CA ILE A 159 2.69 7.63 13.72
C ILE A 159 4.10 7.02 13.65
#